data_52e5cdd9aedf6559f83727ffada71495
#
_entry.id   52e5cdd9aedf6559f83727ffada71495
#
_cell.length_a   1.000
_cell.length_b   1.000
_cell.length_c   1.000
_cell.angle_alpha   90.00
_cell.angle_beta   90.00
_cell.angle_gamma   90.00
#
_symmetry.space_group_name_H-M   'P 1'
#
loop_
_entity.id
_entity.type
_entity.pdbx_description
1 polymer ?
#
loop_
_entity_poly.entity_id
_entity_poly.type
_entity_poly.pdbx_seq_one_letter_code
_entity_poly.pdbx_strand_id
1 'polypeptide(L)'
;GEGWTKHVVEGLLDDVTQDGKVYGMPYAIEGYGFVYNKDIFEAAGIDASKLKTYDEIDKAFGELKSKIDKGELKDKFPALEAVLEFPVKEKWVTGLHTGNIALGQEFDSNKQAYESKTLDFKYASQLKDLIDLQVKYTKHANNPAALNAVDYSMSVGGGLAIGRVAAVQQGNWIYPEVKEVDQKLADRLGMIPIPLKGVSEGNI
;
A
#
# COMPACT_ATOMS: atom_id res chain seq x y z
N GLY A 1 17.36 29.75 15.07
CA GLY A 1 17.87 29.68 13.78
C GLY A 1 17.09 28.88 12.79
N GLU A 2 16.80 29.51 11.68
CA GLU A 2 15.97 28.97 10.60
C GLU A 2 16.76 28.12 9.56
N GLY A 3 17.99 27.68 9.91
CA GLY A 3 18.84 26.94 8.97
C GLY A 3 18.30 25.55 8.58
N TRP A 4 17.46 24.95 9.40
CA TRP A 4 16.92 23.61 9.16
C TRP A 4 15.86 23.57 8.03
N THR A 5 15.15 24.68 7.79
CA THR A 5 14.10 24.73 6.75
C THR A 5 14.64 24.48 5.35
N LYS A 6 15.94 24.75 5.11
CA LYS A 6 16.62 24.52 3.83
C LYS A 6 16.84 23.04 3.52
N HIS A 7 16.69 22.17 4.50
CA HIS A 7 16.90 20.73 4.39
C HIS A 7 15.58 19.94 4.38
N VAL A 8 14.45 20.63 4.44
CA VAL A 8 13.12 20.01 4.38
C VAL A 8 12.78 19.76 2.92
N VAL A 9 12.20 18.60 2.64
CA VAL A 9 11.69 18.27 1.31
C VAL A 9 10.62 19.29 0.90
N GLU A 10 10.66 19.70 -0.35
CA GLU A 10 9.73 20.69 -0.91
C GLU A 10 8.27 20.28 -0.66
N GLY A 11 7.44 21.24 -0.27
CA GLY A 11 6.02 21.02 0.03
C GLY A 11 5.70 20.64 1.47
N LEU A 12 6.64 20.04 2.23
CA LEU A 12 6.34 19.57 3.60
C LEU A 12 6.12 20.71 4.62
N LEU A 13 6.57 21.90 4.32
CA LEU A 13 6.33 23.05 5.20
C LEU A 13 4.97 23.69 4.99
N ASP A 14 4.29 23.40 3.88
CA ASP A 14 3.00 24.02 3.53
C ASP A 14 1.92 23.67 4.55
N ASP A 15 1.86 22.41 4.97
CA ASP A 15 0.89 21.91 5.95
C ASP A 15 1.11 22.45 7.38
N VAL A 16 2.30 22.95 7.68
CA VAL A 16 2.67 23.50 8.98
C VAL A 16 2.92 25.02 8.95
N THR A 17 2.59 25.66 7.83
CA THR A 17 2.75 27.12 7.64
C THR A 17 1.40 27.81 7.59
N GLN A 18 1.18 28.81 8.44
CA GLN A 18 0.02 29.67 8.42
C GLN A 18 0.46 31.15 8.46
N ASP A 19 -0.14 31.97 7.59
CA ASP A 19 0.14 33.41 7.49
C ASP A 19 1.67 33.72 7.35
N GLY A 20 2.39 32.88 6.61
CA GLY A 20 3.83 32.99 6.36
C GLY A 20 4.71 32.62 7.55
N LYS A 21 4.14 32.03 8.60
CA LYS A 21 4.89 31.56 9.79
C LYS A 21 4.85 30.04 9.88
N VAL A 22 6.00 29.42 10.11
CA VAL A 22 6.14 27.98 10.31
C VAL A 22 5.86 27.64 11.77
N TYR A 23 4.86 26.81 12.03
CA TYR A 23 4.41 26.41 13.37
C TYR A 23 4.83 25.00 13.77
N GLY A 24 5.31 24.21 12.83
CA GLY A 24 5.72 22.83 13.06
C GLY A 24 6.99 22.47 12.30
N MET A 25 7.69 21.46 12.80
CA MET A 25 8.84 20.88 12.13
C MET A 25 8.48 19.47 11.65
N PRO A 26 8.51 19.20 10.34
CA PRO A 26 8.37 17.85 9.83
C PRO A 26 9.46 16.94 10.44
N TYR A 27 9.05 15.87 11.10
CA TYR A 27 9.95 14.94 11.77
C TYR A 27 10.33 13.76 10.89
N ALA A 28 9.34 13.20 10.18
CA ALA A 28 9.51 12.05 9.31
C ALA A 28 8.50 12.12 8.15
N ILE A 29 8.81 11.39 7.08
CA ILE A 29 7.90 11.15 5.97
C ILE A 29 7.53 9.68 6.00
N GLU A 30 6.24 9.41 6.03
CA GLU A 30 5.70 8.06 5.88
C GLU A 30 4.95 7.97 4.55
N GLY A 31 5.31 6.98 3.76
CA GLY A 31 4.63 6.65 2.51
C GLY A 31 4.02 5.26 2.59
N TYR A 32 2.91 5.05 1.91
CA TYR A 32 2.24 3.75 1.83
C TYR A 32 1.94 3.35 0.38
N GLY A 33 1.92 2.04 0.18
CA GLY A 33 1.70 1.39 -1.10
C GLY A 33 1.44 -0.09 -0.90
N PHE A 34 1.63 -0.89 -1.93
CA PHE A 34 1.79 -2.33 -1.76
C PHE A 34 3.26 -2.63 -1.46
N VAL A 35 3.55 -2.93 -0.20
CA VAL A 35 4.88 -3.40 0.22
C VAL A 35 4.97 -4.89 -0.14
N TYR A 36 5.96 -5.25 -0.95
CA TYR A 36 6.09 -6.59 -1.53
C TYR A 36 7.46 -7.22 -1.29
N ASN A 37 7.50 -8.54 -1.32
CA ASN A 37 8.73 -9.33 -1.30
C ASN A 37 9.29 -9.43 -2.72
N LYS A 38 10.46 -8.82 -2.97
CA LYS A 38 11.16 -8.82 -4.27
C LYS A 38 11.50 -10.23 -4.75
N ASP A 39 11.89 -11.12 -3.85
CA ASP A 39 12.29 -12.48 -4.23
C ASP A 39 11.12 -13.28 -4.80
N ILE A 40 9.89 -13.08 -4.27
CA ILE A 40 8.68 -13.71 -4.79
C ILE A 40 8.33 -13.15 -6.17
N PHE A 41 8.38 -11.82 -6.33
CA PHE A 41 8.07 -11.16 -7.60
C PHE A 41 9.09 -11.56 -8.69
N GLU A 42 10.39 -11.55 -8.37
CA GLU A 42 11.46 -11.99 -9.27
C GLU A 42 11.29 -13.46 -9.68
N ALA A 43 10.98 -14.35 -8.73
CA ALA A 43 10.72 -15.75 -9.03
C ALA A 43 9.46 -15.96 -9.90
N ALA A 44 8.49 -15.06 -9.78
CA ALA A 44 7.31 -15.06 -10.65
C ALA A 44 7.55 -14.40 -12.02
N GLY A 45 8.73 -13.79 -12.23
CA GLY A 45 9.05 -13.07 -13.47
C GLY A 45 8.37 -11.71 -13.59
N ILE A 46 7.97 -11.10 -12.45
CA ILE A 46 7.28 -9.81 -12.40
C ILE A 46 8.30 -8.70 -12.15
N ASP A 47 8.37 -7.74 -13.08
CA ASP A 47 9.15 -6.52 -12.94
C ASP A 47 8.27 -5.42 -12.28
N ALA A 48 8.45 -5.26 -10.98
CA ALA A 48 7.66 -4.30 -10.20
C ALA A 48 7.89 -2.84 -10.63
N SER A 49 9.00 -2.50 -11.28
CA SER A 49 9.27 -1.14 -11.77
C SER A 49 8.30 -0.68 -12.87
N LYS A 50 7.62 -1.64 -13.50
CA LYS A 50 6.63 -1.40 -14.57
C LYS A 50 5.20 -1.28 -14.05
N LEU A 51 4.97 -1.52 -12.75
CA LEU A 51 3.64 -1.51 -12.17
C LEU A 51 3.25 -0.08 -11.74
N LYS A 52 2.69 0.69 -12.67
CA LYS A 52 2.33 2.11 -12.48
C LYS A 52 0.82 2.33 -12.47
N THR A 53 0.07 1.51 -13.18
CA THR A 53 -1.38 1.64 -13.34
C THR A 53 -2.11 0.50 -12.63
N TYR A 54 -3.40 0.73 -12.35
CA TYR A 54 -4.28 -0.29 -11.79
C TYR A 54 -4.29 -1.58 -12.63
N ASP A 55 -4.40 -1.46 -13.94
CA ASP A 55 -4.52 -2.62 -14.84
C ASP A 55 -3.21 -3.43 -14.89
N GLU A 56 -2.05 -2.76 -14.84
CA GLU A 56 -0.75 -3.44 -14.74
C GLU A 56 -0.60 -4.21 -13.44
N ILE A 57 -1.05 -3.63 -12.32
CA ILE A 57 -1.03 -4.28 -11.00
C ILE A 57 -2.01 -5.45 -10.97
N ASP A 58 -3.26 -5.27 -11.44
CA ASP A 58 -4.26 -6.35 -11.49
C ASP A 58 -3.76 -7.52 -12.34
N LYS A 59 -3.16 -7.24 -13.49
CA LYS A 59 -2.55 -8.26 -14.35
C LYS A 59 -1.43 -9.01 -13.63
N ALA A 60 -0.47 -8.28 -13.05
CA ALA A 60 0.67 -8.88 -12.36
C ALA A 60 0.25 -9.74 -11.17
N PHE A 61 -0.69 -9.24 -10.36
CA PHE A 61 -1.24 -10.00 -9.24
C PHE A 61 -2.01 -11.24 -9.71
N GLY A 62 -2.71 -11.16 -10.85
CA GLY A 62 -3.37 -12.30 -11.47
C GLY A 62 -2.39 -13.39 -11.94
N GLU A 63 -1.29 -12.98 -12.55
CA GLU A 63 -0.21 -13.88 -12.97
C GLU A 63 0.45 -14.55 -11.74
N LEU A 64 0.74 -13.78 -10.69
CA LEU A 64 1.30 -14.29 -9.45
C LEU A 64 0.34 -15.27 -8.76
N LYS A 65 -0.95 -14.90 -8.66
CA LYS A 65 -1.98 -15.80 -8.10
C LYS A 65 -2.03 -17.12 -8.87
N SER A 66 -2.02 -17.07 -10.19
CA SER A 66 -2.04 -18.29 -11.02
C SER A 66 -0.85 -19.20 -10.72
N LYS A 67 0.37 -18.64 -10.55
CA LYS A 67 1.55 -19.41 -10.19
C LYS A 67 1.48 -20.02 -8.79
N ILE A 68 0.92 -19.28 -7.83
CA ILE A 68 0.68 -19.76 -6.47
C ILE A 68 -0.31 -20.92 -6.50
N ASP A 69 -1.46 -20.77 -7.17
CA ASP A 69 -2.52 -21.76 -7.25
C ASP A 69 -2.04 -23.06 -7.93
N LYS A 70 -1.12 -22.96 -8.91
CA LYS A 70 -0.50 -24.11 -9.58
C LYS A 70 0.66 -24.75 -8.79
N GLY A 71 1.08 -24.10 -7.69
CA GLY A 71 2.23 -24.58 -6.89
C GLY A 71 3.60 -24.33 -7.53
N GLU A 72 3.69 -23.52 -8.58
CA GLU A 72 4.94 -23.26 -9.31
C GLU A 72 6.03 -22.59 -8.44
N LEU A 73 5.62 -21.93 -7.35
CA LEU A 73 6.53 -21.22 -6.44
C LEU A 73 6.79 -21.99 -5.14
N LYS A 74 6.13 -23.15 -4.94
CA LYS A 74 6.08 -23.85 -3.65
C LYS A 74 7.44 -24.37 -3.17
N ASP A 75 8.32 -24.78 -4.09
CA ASP A 75 9.63 -25.28 -3.74
C ASP A 75 10.53 -24.21 -3.13
N LYS A 76 10.40 -22.96 -3.62
CA LYS A 76 11.15 -21.81 -3.11
C LYS A 76 10.47 -21.12 -1.93
N PHE A 77 9.15 -21.05 -1.94
CA PHE A 77 8.31 -20.34 -0.98
C PHE A 77 7.22 -21.26 -0.44
N PRO A 78 7.57 -22.25 0.40
CA PRO A 78 6.63 -23.27 0.85
C PRO A 78 5.46 -22.72 1.70
N ALA A 79 5.66 -21.55 2.34
CA ALA A 79 4.62 -20.89 3.13
C ALA A 79 3.67 -20.01 2.30
N LEU A 80 3.98 -19.73 1.03
CA LEU A 80 3.25 -18.78 0.20
C LEU A 80 1.84 -19.31 -0.15
N GLU A 81 0.81 -18.63 0.34
CA GLU A 81 -0.60 -19.00 0.19
C GLU A 81 -1.40 -18.05 -0.71
N ALA A 82 -1.04 -16.77 -0.74
CA ALA A 82 -1.78 -15.75 -1.47
C ALA A 82 -0.88 -14.60 -1.93
N VAL A 83 -1.38 -13.77 -2.83
CA VAL A 83 -0.68 -12.55 -3.26
C VAL A 83 -0.73 -11.51 -2.16
N LEU A 84 -1.92 -11.25 -1.61
CA LEU A 84 -2.17 -10.24 -0.59
C LEU A 84 -2.75 -10.82 0.70
N GLU A 85 -2.51 -10.14 1.81
CA GLU A 85 -3.37 -10.16 2.97
C GLU A 85 -3.96 -8.77 3.17
N PHE A 86 -5.26 -8.69 3.47
CA PHE A 86 -5.98 -7.44 3.62
C PHE A 86 -6.57 -7.31 5.03
N PRO A 87 -5.99 -6.50 5.92
CA PRO A 87 -6.41 -6.39 7.30
C PRO A 87 -7.65 -5.50 7.45
N VAL A 88 -8.81 -6.02 7.06
CA VAL A 88 -10.10 -5.28 7.08
C VAL A 88 -10.52 -4.88 8.49
N LYS A 89 -10.09 -5.63 9.52
CA LYS A 89 -10.30 -5.26 10.92
C LYS A 89 -9.69 -3.90 11.26
N GLU A 90 -8.63 -3.51 10.55
CA GLU A 90 -7.95 -2.23 10.73
C GLU A 90 -8.62 -1.14 9.88
N LYS A 91 -9.53 -0.39 10.49
CA LYS A 91 -10.30 0.66 9.79
C LYS A 91 -9.43 1.77 9.18
N TRP A 92 -8.24 1.99 9.72
CA TRP A 92 -7.29 2.96 9.18
C TRP A 92 -6.69 2.50 7.84
N VAL A 93 -6.54 1.20 7.59
CA VAL A 93 -6.09 0.67 6.30
C VAL A 93 -7.16 0.87 5.23
N THR A 94 -8.41 0.50 5.53
CA THR A 94 -9.50 0.61 4.58
C THR A 94 -10.03 2.04 4.44
N GLY A 95 -10.24 2.74 5.55
CA GLY A 95 -10.84 4.06 5.56
C GLY A 95 -9.83 5.18 5.32
N LEU A 96 -8.67 5.16 6.01
CA LEU A 96 -7.69 6.23 5.88
C LEU A 96 -6.85 6.04 4.62
N HIS A 97 -6.11 4.92 4.48
CA HIS A 97 -5.22 4.75 3.34
C HIS A 97 -6.00 4.60 2.03
N THR A 98 -6.82 3.55 1.91
CA THR A 98 -7.56 3.27 0.67
C THR A 98 -8.56 4.38 0.35
N GLY A 99 -9.25 4.91 1.38
CA GLY A 99 -10.16 6.04 1.23
C GLY A 99 -9.47 7.29 0.74
N ASN A 100 -8.34 7.67 1.33
CA ASN A 100 -7.60 8.88 0.93
C ASN A 100 -7.06 8.82 -0.49
N ILE A 101 -6.68 7.66 -1.01
CA ILE A 101 -6.24 7.52 -2.40
C ILE A 101 -7.34 8.00 -3.36
N ALA A 102 -8.60 7.65 -3.09
CA ALA A 102 -9.72 8.06 -3.92
C ALA A 102 -10.16 9.50 -3.64
N LEU A 103 -10.32 9.87 -2.37
CA LEU A 103 -10.79 11.20 -1.97
C LEU A 103 -9.78 12.29 -2.27
N GLY A 104 -8.49 12.00 -2.11
CA GLY A 104 -7.41 12.92 -2.40
C GLY A 104 -7.35 13.37 -3.86
N GLN A 105 -7.85 12.54 -4.79
CA GLN A 105 -7.92 12.91 -6.21
C GLN A 105 -8.97 13.99 -6.52
N GLU A 106 -9.83 14.35 -5.58
CA GLU A 106 -10.81 15.43 -5.75
C GLU A 106 -10.22 16.82 -5.53
N PHE A 107 -9.00 16.88 -4.96
CA PHE A 107 -8.36 18.13 -4.52
C PHE A 107 -6.97 18.28 -5.11
N ASP A 108 -6.63 19.53 -5.46
CA ASP A 108 -5.31 19.87 -5.99
C ASP A 108 -4.23 19.99 -4.90
N SER A 109 -4.66 20.09 -3.63
CA SER A 109 -3.74 20.20 -2.48
C SER A 109 -4.43 19.83 -1.16
N ASN A 110 -3.63 19.50 -0.13
CA ASN A 110 -4.11 19.30 1.23
C ASN A 110 -4.86 20.53 1.77
N LYS A 111 -4.36 21.74 1.43
CA LYS A 111 -5.01 22.99 1.82
C LYS A 111 -6.43 23.09 1.25
N GLN A 112 -6.60 22.80 -0.05
CA GLN A 112 -7.92 22.79 -0.69
C GLN A 112 -8.84 21.76 -0.04
N ALA A 113 -8.35 20.56 0.25
CA ALA A 113 -9.12 19.53 0.94
C ALA A 113 -9.55 19.99 2.34
N TYR A 114 -8.66 20.62 3.10
CA TYR A 114 -8.93 21.14 4.43
C TYR A 114 -9.97 22.28 4.43
N GLU A 115 -9.90 23.18 3.45
CA GLU A 115 -10.82 24.32 3.31
C GLU A 115 -12.18 23.92 2.72
N SER A 116 -12.27 22.76 2.07
CA SER A 116 -13.51 22.26 1.48
C SER A 116 -14.56 21.93 2.56
N LYS A 117 -15.81 22.22 2.25
CA LYS A 117 -16.95 21.90 3.11
C LYS A 117 -17.72 20.66 2.64
N THR A 118 -17.39 20.16 1.46
CA THR A 118 -18.10 19.06 0.81
C THR A 118 -17.12 18.11 0.11
N LEU A 119 -17.54 16.87 -0.05
CA LEU A 119 -16.94 15.85 -0.89
C LEU A 119 -17.96 15.44 -1.95
N ASP A 120 -17.55 15.36 -3.19
CA ASP A 120 -18.43 14.97 -4.31
C ASP A 120 -18.43 13.46 -4.55
N PHE A 121 -17.49 12.73 -3.96
CA PHE A 121 -17.28 11.28 -4.16
C PHE A 121 -17.12 10.89 -5.65
N LYS A 122 -16.43 11.73 -6.41
CA LYS A 122 -16.20 11.53 -7.86
C LYS A 122 -15.61 10.17 -8.21
N TYR A 123 -14.76 9.66 -7.32
CA TYR A 123 -13.99 8.42 -7.52
C TYR A 123 -14.50 7.25 -6.68
N ALA A 124 -15.79 7.26 -6.29
CA ALA A 124 -16.37 6.19 -5.49
C ALA A 124 -16.30 4.81 -6.17
N SER A 125 -16.46 4.75 -7.50
CA SER A 125 -16.33 3.50 -8.25
C SER A 125 -14.89 2.98 -8.24
N GLN A 126 -13.91 3.87 -8.35
CA GLN A 126 -12.48 3.52 -8.30
C GLN A 126 -12.06 3.11 -6.89
N LEU A 127 -12.65 3.71 -5.85
CA LEU A 127 -12.47 3.23 -4.47
C LEU A 127 -12.97 1.81 -4.31
N LYS A 128 -14.15 1.51 -4.86
CA LYS A 128 -14.67 0.14 -4.89
C LYS A 128 -13.72 -0.82 -5.63
N ASP A 129 -13.22 -0.41 -6.81
CA ASP A 129 -12.27 -1.22 -7.57
C ASP A 129 -11.00 -1.52 -6.77
N LEU A 130 -10.47 -0.56 -5.99
CA LEU A 130 -9.31 -0.78 -5.11
C LEU A 130 -9.60 -1.77 -3.98
N ILE A 131 -10.77 -1.70 -3.38
CA ILE A 131 -11.18 -2.65 -2.35
C ILE A 131 -11.34 -4.05 -2.95
N ASP A 132 -12.03 -4.14 -4.08
CA ASP A 132 -12.25 -5.40 -4.79
C ASP A 132 -10.92 -6.04 -5.23
N LEU A 133 -9.96 -5.25 -5.71
CA LEU A 133 -8.61 -5.71 -6.05
C LEU A 133 -7.94 -6.36 -4.84
N GLN A 134 -7.96 -5.70 -3.69
CA GLN A 134 -7.31 -6.22 -2.49
C GLN A 134 -8.00 -7.52 -2.02
N VAL A 135 -9.32 -7.55 -1.99
CA VAL A 135 -10.09 -8.76 -1.63
C VAL A 135 -9.79 -9.91 -2.58
N LYS A 136 -9.80 -9.67 -3.90
CA LYS A 136 -9.62 -10.64 -4.98
C LYS A 136 -8.33 -11.46 -4.82
N TYR A 137 -7.27 -10.85 -4.33
CA TYR A 137 -5.95 -11.45 -4.26
C TYR A 137 -5.55 -11.98 -2.88
N THR A 138 -6.50 -11.97 -1.93
CA THR A 138 -6.34 -12.68 -0.64
C THR A 138 -6.79 -14.15 -0.76
N LYS A 139 -6.41 -14.97 0.21
CA LYS A 139 -6.94 -16.34 0.36
C LYS A 139 -8.45 -16.37 0.67
N HIS A 140 -9.02 -15.24 1.06
CA HIS A 140 -10.43 -15.09 1.45
C HIS A 140 -11.32 -14.53 0.32
N ALA A 141 -10.85 -14.50 -0.92
CA ALA A 141 -11.60 -13.96 -2.07
C ALA A 141 -13.01 -14.56 -2.23
N ASN A 142 -13.17 -15.86 -1.92
CA ASN A 142 -14.46 -16.55 -1.98
C ASN A 142 -15.30 -16.42 -0.70
N ASN A 143 -14.76 -15.84 0.38
CA ASN A 143 -15.44 -15.58 1.63
C ASN A 143 -14.94 -14.26 2.23
N PRO A 144 -15.25 -13.10 1.61
CA PRO A 144 -14.74 -11.81 2.05
C PRO A 144 -15.07 -11.44 3.49
N ALA A 145 -16.15 -11.99 4.05
CA ALA A 145 -16.53 -11.75 5.44
C ALA A 145 -15.44 -12.21 6.45
N ALA A 146 -14.63 -13.21 6.08
CA ALA A 146 -13.53 -13.67 6.91
C ALA A 146 -12.44 -12.63 7.10
N LEU A 147 -12.31 -11.65 6.18
CA LEU A 147 -11.34 -10.55 6.29
C LEU A 147 -11.63 -9.63 7.50
N ASN A 148 -12.86 -9.61 8.03
CA ASN A 148 -13.18 -8.84 9.24
C ASN A 148 -12.41 -9.33 10.48
N ALA A 149 -11.86 -10.53 10.46
CA ALA A 149 -11.03 -11.08 11.53
C ALA A 149 -9.52 -10.80 11.32
N VAL A 150 -9.13 -10.41 10.11
CA VAL A 150 -7.72 -10.16 9.76
C VAL A 150 -7.32 -8.80 10.29
N ASP A 151 -6.33 -8.80 11.19
CA ASP A 151 -5.74 -7.59 11.76
C ASP A 151 -4.32 -7.31 11.21
N TYR A 152 -3.72 -6.23 11.69
CA TYR A 152 -2.38 -5.81 11.31
C TYR A 152 -1.32 -6.90 11.54
N SER A 153 -1.32 -7.52 12.72
CA SER A 153 -0.35 -8.56 13.07
C SER A 153 -0.47 -9.78 12.17
N MET A 154 -1.67 -10.16 11.79
CA MET A 154 -1.91 -11.27 10.85
C MET A 154 -1.42 -10.95 9.44
N SER A 155 -1.48 -9.68 9.02
CA SER A 155 -1.06 -9.28 7.68
C SER A 155 0.46 -9.04 7.58
N VAL A 156 1.07 -8.40 8.57
CA VAL A 156 2.50 -8.05 8.56
C VAL A 156 3.34 -9.16 9.18
N GLY A 157 3.29 -9.37 10.49
CA GLY A 157 4.10 -10.35 11.19
C GLY A 157 3.77 -11.79 10.80
N GLY A 158 2.49 -12.14 10.79
CA GLY A 158 1.99 -13.46 10.42
C GLY A 158 1.71 -13.67 8.93
N GLY A 159 1.96 -12.68 8.10
CA GLY A 159 1.75 -12.70 6.67
C GLY A 159 3.03 -12.46 5.87
N LEU A 160 3.35 -11.17 5.62
CA LEU A 160 4.49 -10.77 4.81
C LEU A 160 5.82 -11.22 5.41
N ALA A 161 6.04 -10.99 6.71
CA ALA A 161 7.30 -11.24 7.38
C ALA A 161 7.73 -12.71 7.40
N ILE A 162 6.79 -13.64 7.27
CA ILE A 162 7.04 -15.08 7.19
C ILE A 162 6.85 -15.66 5.78
N GLY A 163 6.68 -14.80 4.78
CA GLY A 163 6.53 -15.21 3.38
C GLY A 163 5.20 -15.93 3.06
N ARG A 164 4.17 -15.80 3.90
CA ARG A 164 2.85 -16.40 3.66
C ARG A 164 2.06 -15.64 2.59
N VAL A 165 2.32 -14.35 2.45
CA VAL A 165 1.80 -13.52 1.35
C VAL A 165 2.92 -12.78 0.66
N ALA A 166 2.73 -12.48 -0.62
CA ALA A 166 3.73 -11.81 -1.43
C ALA A 166 3.78 -10.30 -1.18
N ALA A 167 2.67 -9.70 -0.77
CA ALA A 167 2.56 -8.26 -0.52
C ALA A 167 1.46 -7.93 0.49
N VAL A 168 1.53 -6.71 1.04
CA VAL A 168 0.50 -6.11 1.91
C VAL A 168 0.36 -4.63 1.58
N GLN A 169 -0.85 -4.06 1.72
CA GLN A 169 -1.03 -2.62 1.66
C GLN A 169 -0.66 -2.02 3.02
N GLN A 170 0.56 -1.50 3.09
CA GLN A 170 1.14 -0.88 4.28
C GLN A 170 2.15 0.20 3.85
N GLY A 171 2.84 0.79 4.79
CA GLY A 171 3.85 1.79 4.52
C GLY A 171 5.25 1.40 5.01
N ASN A 172 6.18 2.34 4.86
CA ASN A 172 7.58 2.14 5.24
C ASN A 172 7.80 1.88 6.74
N TRP A 173 6.81 2.15 7.58
CA TRP A 173 6.85 1.85 9.03
C TRP A 173 6.91 0.37 9.37
N ILE A 174 6.52 -0.55 8.45
CA ILE A 174 6.56 -2.00 8.73
C ILE A 174 7.97 -2.59 8.66
N TYR A 175 8.94 -1.88 8.07
CA TYR A 175 10.29 -2.40 7.89
C TYR A 175 10.96 -2.90 9.19
N PRO A 176 10.93 -2.14 10.30
CA PRO A 176 11.52 -2.61 11.56
C PRO A 176 10.88 -3.91 12.07
N GLU A 177 9.55 -4.05 11.98
CA GLU A 177 8.83 -5.24 12.43
C GLU A 177 9.20 -6.47 11.58
N VAL A 178 9.20 -6.32 10.25
CA VAL A 178 9.62 -7.41 9.36
C VAL A 178 11.07 -7.81 9.61
N LYS A 179 11.94 -6.82 9.87
CA LYS A 179 13.35 -7.04 10.20
C LYS A 179 13.56 -7.84 11.48
N GLU A 180 12.73 -7.64 12.51
CA GLU A 180 12.78 -8.42 13.74
C GLU A 180 12.42 -9.89 13.52
N VAL A 181 11.55 -10.19 12.55
CA VAL A 181 11.16 -11.56 12.19
C VAL A 181 12.17 -12.20 11.24
N ASP A 182 12.50 -11.52 10.14
CA ASP A 182 13.43 -11.96 9.13
C ASP A 182 14.17 -10.77 8.48
N GLN A 183 15.43 -10.56 8.90
CA GLN A 183 16.29 -9.50 8.37
C GLN A 183 16.51 -9.63 6.87
N LYS A 184 16.70 -10.86 6.35
CA LYS A 184 16.98 -11.08 4.92
C LYS A 184 15.78 -10.73 4.07
N LEU A 185 14.58 -11.07 4.54
CA LEU A 185 13.34 -10.70 3.87
C LEU A 185 13.13 -9.18 3.92
N ALA A 186 13.38 -8.54 5.08
CA ALA A 186 13.25 -7.09 5.21
C ALA A 186 14.13 -6.33 4.20
N ASP A 187 15.36 -6.78 3.98
CA ASP A 187 16.29 -6.18 3.01
C ASP A 187 15.83 -6.39 1.54
N ARG A 188 14.87 -7.28 1.33
CA ARG A 188 14.24 -7.58 0.04
C ARG A 188 12.83 -7.02 -0.11
N LEU A 189 12.41 -6.11 0.76
CA LEU A 189 11.14 -5.39 0.57
C LEU A 189 11.27 -4.32 -0.52
N GLY A 190 10.19 -4.15 -1.25
CA GLY A 190 9.96 -3.04 -2.16
C GLY A 190 8.58 -2.48 -1.97
N MET A 191 8.28 -1.35 -2.61
CA MET A 191 6.96 -0.73 -2.59
C MET A 191 6.55 -0.38 -4.02
N ILE A 192 5.30 -0.67 -4.36
CA ILE A 192 4.65 -0.23 -5.60
C ILE A 192 3.47 0.67 -5.26
N PRO A 193 3.11 1.61 -6.15
CA PRO A 193 2.03 2.56 -5.90
C PRO A 193 0.66 1.88 -5.89
N ILE A 194 -0.34 2.61 -5.38
CA ILE A 194 -1.75 2.23 -5.40
C ILE A 194 -2.51 3.22 -6.28
N PRO A 195 -2.58 2.99 -7.60
CA PRO A 195 -3.24 3.89 -8.54
C PRO A 195 -4.75 3.66 -8.59
N LEU A 196 -5.50 4.69 -8.94
CA LEU A 196 -6.91 4.57 -9.28
C LEU A 196 -7.11 4.13 -10.73
N LYS A 197 -8.04 3.21 -10.94
CA LYS A 197 -8.35 2.66 -12.27
C LYS A 197 -8.79 3.75 -13.24
N GLY A 198 -8.05 3.90 -14.34
CA GLY A 198 -8.35 4.84 -15.41
C GLY A 198 -8.23 6.33 -15.03
N VAL A 199 -7.68 6.66 -13.86
CA VAL A 199 -7.59 8.03 -13.36
C VAL A 199 -6.15 8.52 -13.30
N SER A 200 -5.26 7.74 -12.71
CA SER A 200 -3.88 8.17 -12.47
C SER A 200 -2.89 7.03 -12.59
N GLU A 201 -1.64 7.37 -12.93
CA GLU A 201 -0.50 6.54 -12.55
C GLU A 201 -0.27 6.71 -11.05
N GLY A 202 0.14 5.63 -10.39
CA GLY A 202 0.47 5.70 -8.98
C GLY A 202 1.80 6.39 -8.77
N ASN A 203 1.82 7.32 -7.83
CA ASN A 203 3.02 7.93 -7.27
C ASN A 203 3.19 7.45 -5.83
N ILE A 204 4.43 7.15 -5.45
CA ILE A 204 4.81 6.84 -4.07
C ILE A 204 5.41 8.10 -3.47
#